data_7d616295958ad642128ef34ada2a7e90
#
_entry.id   7d616295958ad642128ef34ada2a7e90
#
_cell.length_a   1.000
_cell.length_b   1.000
_cell.length_c   1.000
_cell.angle_alpha   90.00
_cell.angle_beta   90.00
_cell.angle_gamma   90.00
#
_symmetry.space_group_name_H-M   'P 1'
#
loop_
_entity.id
_entity.type
_entity.pdbx_description
1 polymer ?
#
loop_
_entity_poly.entity_id
_entity_poly.type
_entity_poly.pdbx_seq_one_letter_code
_entity_poly.pdbx_strand_id
1 'polypeptide(L)'
;MKKLIALMLALLAAWPACALAEKENADLFAEALSETCHVQEGHFEHMDTIALASQGKLISCFGNNAGSGYLVPMIPSAPNQEPAPATEMGQMSWPAEEPSALYDPAAENAPANPYFSPVGWTYKLRQDEAVVLVGTLPPACKYFSLINYVFASAVKPGKEYTERSFFKYGSAEAGVYHPVFASLGEPVNMNNIRYAGGETCFGGQFAYIASGNQDTAEAIRAALIEAGFDAGMINIAPFYADTLRMGLEKGADVFTILMRTSQPEDAVAFEQWSTTLSESMRVYRVTPKAETPVNAYAYPALTPRGTGVHEVQSLPEADKALDQIRQSLIAQYGGEYDYEEFSARIAVPEGMTGYLNDENAQGDNRDTSYLMTNDFTLNSDEDFVVVYGVNHVAAGKATYANTVLYARPRLNGIVSLYDSMYGDSAAEYLPDVDSSKYYVLKMARTALDSHTAVIPYSTDNPNGRFYGADNGTQLLIAYRAYVEPETGVGPSYYEIVYDRAIVFHKK
;
A
#
# COMPACT_ATOMS: atom_id res chain seq x y z
N MET A 1 38.90 -7.10 15.29
CA MET A 1 38.99 -7.21 13.83
C MET A 1 38.88 -8.67 13.32
N LYS A 2 39.82 -9.59 13.62
CA LYS A 2 39.77 -10.97 13.07
C LYS A 2 38.49 -11.74 13.39
N LYS A 3 37.86 -11.58 14.55
CA LYS A 3 36.59 -12.22 14.92
C LYS A 3 35.37 -11.60 14.20
N LEU A 4 35.41 -10.30 13.91
CA LEU A 4 34.35 -9.60 13.16
C LEU A 4 34.38 -10.00 11.67
N ILE A 5 35.58 -10.13 11.10
CA ILE A 5 35.79 -10.57 9.72
C ILE A 5 35.36 -12.05 9.55
N ALA A 6 35.62 -12.90 10.53
CA ALA A 6 35.18 -14.30 10.52
C ALA A 6 33.66 -14.43 10.63
N LEU A 7 33.01 -13.56 11.40
CA LEU A 7 31.56 -13.50 11.51
C LEU A 7 30.91 -13.00 10.23
N MET A 8 31.45 -11.94 9.60
CA MET A 8 31.00 -11.48 8.28
C MET A 8 31.20 -12.53 7.17
N LEU A 9 32.34 -13.22 7.15
CA LEU A 9 32.58 -14.29 6.19
C LEU A 9 31.67 -15.52 6.42
N ALA A 10 31.31 -15.82 7.67
CA ALA A 10 30.35 -16.88 7.98
C ALA A 10 28.92 -16.51 7.59
N LEU A 11 28.52 -15.24 7.75
CA LEU A 11 27.22 -14.73 7.30
C LEU A 11 27.14 -14.70 5.77
N LEU A 12 28.22 -14.28 5.07
CA LEU A 12 28.29 -14.28 3.60
C LEU A 12 28.32 -15.71 3.00
N ALA A 13 28.76 -16.72 3.75
CA ALA A 13 28.75 -18.11 3.30
C ALA A 13 27.45 -18.85 3.65
N ALA A 14 26.73 -18.40 4.68
CA ALA A 14 25.45 -19.00 5.08
C ALA A 14 24.28 -18.57 4.14
N TRP A 15 24.34 -17.37 3.59
CA TRP A 15 23.31 -16.83 2.69
C TRP A 15 23.10 -17.68 1.42
N PRO A 16 24.13 -18.05 0.64
CA PRO A 16 23.94 -18.91 -0.54
C PRO A 16 23.50 -20.33 -0.19
N ALA A 17 23.84 -20.86 0.97
CA ALA A 17 23.43 -22.19 1.40
C ALA A 17 21.94 -22.24 1.78
N CYS A 18 21.42 -21.22 2.45
CA CYS A 18 20.00 -21.08 2.74
C CYS A 18 19.17 -20.90 1.46
N ALA A 19 19.59 -20.03 0.56
CA ALA A 19 18.91 -19.80 -0.71
C ALA A 19 18.87 -21.06 -1.63
N LEU A 20 19.93 -21.88 -1.60
CA LEU A 20 19.97 -23.15 -2.33
C LEU A 20 19.02 -24.19 -1.74
N ALA A 21 18.98 -24.32 -0.40
CA ALA A 21 18.05 -25.21 0.28
C ALA A 21 16.58 -24.79 0.08
N GLU A 22 16.32 -23.48 0.09
CA GLU A 22 15.00 -22.93 -0.14
C GLU A 22 14.53 -23.17 -1.58
N LYS A 23 15.41 -23.07 -2.55
CA LYS A 23 15.12 -23.39 -3.94
C LYS A 23 14.81 -24.88 -4.12
N GLU A 24 15.57 -25.75 -3.48
CA GLU A 24 15.35 -27.21 -3.53
C GLU A 24 14.01 -27.56 -2.87
N ASN A 25 13.68 -26.98 -1.73
CA ASN A 25 12.39 -27.18 -1.05
C ASN A 25 11.21 -26.64 -1.89
N ALA A 26 11.38 -25.53 -2.57
CA ALA A 26 10.35 -24.96 -3.45
C ALA A 26 10.07 -25.85 -4.67
N ASP A 27 11.11 -26.45 -5.24
CA ASP A 27 10.98 -27.43 -6.34
C ASP A 27 10.28 -28.71 -5.85
N LEU A 28 10.62 -29.22 -4.68
CA LEU A 28 9.96 -30.36 -4.03
C LEU A 28 8.49 -30.10 -3.72
N PHE A 29 8.15 -28.90 -3.29
CA PHE A 29 6.76 -28.46 -3.08
C PHE A 29 5.94 -28.53 -4.38
N ALA A 30 6.48 -28.00 -5.47
CA ALA A 30 5.81 -28.04 -6.76
C ALA A 30 5.63 -29.49 -7.26
N GLU A 31 6.62 -30.34 -7.05
CA GLU A 31 6.56 -31.77 -7.39
C GLU A 31 5.50 -32.52 -6.57
N ALA A 32 5.43 -32.28 -5.24
CA ALA A 32 4.47 -32.92 -4.33
C ALA A 32 3.00 -32.67 -4.73
N LEU A 33 2.70 -31.49 -5.30
CA LEU A 33 1.36 -31.15 -5.77
C LEU A 33 1.10 -31.54 -7.24
N SER A 34 2.11 -31.93 -8.00
CA SER A 34 2.03 -32.12 -9.45
C SER A 34 1.04 -33.20 -9.90
N GLU A 35 0.74 -34.20 -9.07
CA GLU A 35 -0.25 -35.22 -9.37
C GLU A 35 -1.69 -34.69 -9.31
N THR A 36 -2.01 -33.83 -8.34
CA THR A 36 -3.36 -33.36 -8.05
C THR A 36 -3.64 -31.95 -8.53
N CYS A 37 -2.61 -31.14 -8.72
CA CYS A 37 -2.71 -29.74 -9.11
C CYS A 37 -1.84 -29.41 -10.33
N HIS A 38 -2.22 -28.36 -11.04
CA HIS A 38 -1.30 -27.60 -11.86
C HIS A 38 -0.60 -26.59 -10.98
N VAL A 39 0.71 -26.63 -10.93
CA VAL A 39 1.55 -25.65 -10.22
C VAL A 39 2.27 -24.83 -11.26
N GLN A 40 1.93 -23.54 -11.36
CA GLN A 40 2.50 -22.62 -12.33
C GLN A 40 3.34 -21.58 -11.59
N GLU A 41 4.60 -21.47 -11.98
CA GLU A 41 5.51 -20.50 -11.38
C GLU A 41 5.27 -19.11 -11.98
N GLY A 42 5.12 -18.13 -11.10
CA GLY A 42 5.16 -16.69 -11.37
C GLY A 42 6.46 -16.09 -10.84
N HIS A 43 6.45 -14.79 -10.61
CA HIS A 43 7.59 -14.10 -10.02
C HIS A 43 7.15 -12.89 -9.20
N PHE A 44 8.07 -12.29 -8.47
CA PHE A 44 7.81 -11.11 -7.63
C PHE A 44 8.50 -9.90 -8.23
N GLU A 45 7.80 -8.77 -8.33
CA GLU A 45 8.33 -7.54 -8.91
C GLU A 45 8.14 -6.33 -8.01
N HIS A 46 9.03 -5.37 -8.14
CA HIS A 46 8.86 -4.03 -7.61
C HIS A 46 7.88 -3.26 -8.50
N MET A 47 6.84 -2.66 -7.89
CA MET A 47 5.85 -1.85 -8.58
C MET A 47 6.05 -0.37 -8.30
N ASP A 48 6.61 0.35 -9.25
CA ASP A 48 6.65 1.81 -9.22
C ASP A 48 5.38 2.38 -9.87
N THR A 49 4.39 2.70 -9.04
CA THR A 49 3.10 3.23 -9.51
C THR A 49 3.23 4.57 -10.22
N ILE A 50 4.21 5.41 -9.84
CA ILE A 50 4.45 6.71 -10.46
C ILE A 50 5.06 6.52 -11.85
N ALA A 51 6.08 5.65 -11.98
CA ALA A 51 6.66 5.31 -13.27
C ALA A 51 5.62 4.71 -14.22
N LEU A 52 4.80 3.79 -13.72
CA LEU A 52 3.72 3.16 -14.50
C LEU A 52 2.67 4.20 -14.95
N ALA A 53 2.27 5.11 -14.09
CA ALA A 53 1.37 6.19 -14.45
C ALA A 53 2.00 7.17 -15.44
N SER A 54 3.30 7.47 -15.30
CA SER A 54 4.04 8.31 -16.25
C SER A 54 4.13 7.71 -17.66
N GLN A 55 4.19 6.38 -17.72
CA GLN A 55 4.18 5.61 -18.98
C GLN A 55 2.77 5.39 -19.55
N GLY A 56 1.72 5.89 -18.88
CA GLY A 56 0.33 5.65 -19.28
C GLY A 56 -0.19 4.23 -18.98
N LYS A 57 0.57 3.43 -18.21
CA LYS A 57 0.20 2.07 -17.85
C LYS A 57 -0.75 1.99 -16.66
N LEU A 58 -0.83 3.04 -15.85
CA LEU A 58 -1.82 3.23 -14.79
C LEU A 58 -2.56 4.55 -14.95
N ILE A 59 -3.85 4.55 -14.66
CA ILE A 59 -4.70 5.76 -14.68
C ILE A 59 -4.49 6.64 -13.45
N SER A 60 -4.06 6.04 -12.34
CA SER A 60 -3.86 6.67 -11.05
C SER A 60 -2.68 6.02 -10.35
N CYS A 61 -2.03 6.75 -9.45
CA CYS A 61 -1.07 6.18 -8.50
C CYS A 61 -1.77 5.65 -7.23
N PHE A 62 -3.11 5.71 -7.19
CA PHE A 62 -3.94 5.20 -6.10
C PHE A 62 -3.52 5.67 -4.70
N GLY A 63 -3.01 6.89 -4.59
CA GLY A 63 -2.56 7.43 -3.31
C GLY A 63 -1.30 6.72 -2.78
N ASN A 64 -0.38 6.36 -3.67
CA ASN A 64 0.88 5.73 -3.28
C ASN A 64 1.59 6.54 -2.19
N ASN A 65 2.11 5.89 -1.19
CA ASN A 65 2.98 6.52 -0.22
C ASN A 65 4.36 6.73 -0.88
N ALA A 66 4.76 7.98 -1.11
CA ALA A 66 6.00 8.31 -1.81
C ALA A 66 7.28 7.77 -1.12
N GLY A 67 7.19 7.36 0.15
CA GLY A 67 8.29 6.74 0.88
C GLY A 67 8.15 5.25 1.11
N SER A 68 7.20 4.60 0.43
CA SER A 68 7.01 3.15 0.52
C SER A 68 7.37 2.46 -0.79
N GLY A 69 8.07 1.34 -0.69
CA GLY A 69 8.19 0.37 -1.77
C GLY A 69 6.94 -0.50 -1.85
N TYR A 70 6.50 -0.77 -3.07
CA TYR A 70 5.42 -1.71 -3.35
C TYR A 70 5.95 -2.87 -4.16
N LEU A 71 5.63 -4.07 -3.72
CA LEU A 71 6.03 -5.30 -4.40
C LEU A 71 4.79 -6.15 -4.64
N VAL A 72 4.73 -6.76 -5.81
CA VAL A 72 3.57 -7.54 -6.25
C VAL A 72 4.00 -8.88 -6.82
N PRO A 73 3.25 -9.95 -6.55
CA PRO A 73 3.43 -11.20 -7.25
C PRO A 73 2.80 -11.08 -8.64
N MET A 74 3.55 -11.48 -9.66
CA MET A 74 3.11 -11.63 -11.03
C MET A 74 2.58 -13.06 -11.21
N ILE A 75 1.27 -13.20 -11.32
CA ILE A 75 0.57 -14.48 -11.31
C ILE A 75 0.26 -14.90 -12.76
N PRO A 76 0.66 -16.11 -13.19
CA PRO A 76 0.31 -16.62 -14.52
C PRO A 76 -1.20 -16.84 -14.66
N SER A 77 -1.68 -16.84 -15.90
CA SER A 77 -3.06 -17.20 -16.23
C SER A 77 -3.37 -18.63 -15.75
N ALA A 78 -4.63 -18.87 -15.38
CA ALA A 78 -5.06 -20.23 -15.03
C ALA A 78 -4.88 -21.20 -16.21
N PRO A 79 -4.69 -22.51 -15.96
CA PRO A 79 -4.68 -23.50 -17.02
C PRO A 79 -5.96 -23.40 -17.87
N ASN A 80 -5.80 -23.49 -19.20
CA ASN A 80 -6.86 -23.35 -20.19
C ASN A 80 -7.54 -21.97 -20.24
N GLN A 81 -7.06 -20.99 -19.48
CA GLN A 81 -7.42 -19.59 -19.69
C GLN A 81 -6.57 -19.07 -20.86
N GLU A 82 -7.24 -18.47 -21.87
CA GLU A 82 -6.52 -17.80 -22.95
C GLU A 82 -5.52 -16.82 -22.34
N PRO A 83 -4.22 -16.97 -22.65
CA PRO A 83 -3.26 -15.96 -22.22
C PRO A 83 -3.70 -14.65 -22.86
N ALA A 84 -3.93 -13.64 -22.08
CA ALA A 84 -3.99 -12.32 -22.68
C ALA A 84 -2.67 -12.10 -23.41
N PRO A 85 -2.70 -11.46 -24.56
CA PRO A 85 -1.47 -11.12 -25.24
C PRO A 85 -0.55 -10.47 -24.22
N ALA A 86 0.69 -10.95 -24.15
CA ALA A 86 1.75 -10.46 -23.25
C ALA A 86 2.16 -9.02 -23.65
N THR A 87 1.18 -8.20 -23.81
CA THR A 87 1.35 -6.77 -23.96
C THR A 87 1.40 -6.24 -22.56
N GLU A 88 2.55 -5.71 -22.21
CA GLU A 88 2.83 -4.75 -21.17
C GLU A 88 1.59 -4.35 -20.38
N MET A 89 1.66 -4.25 -19.04
CA MET A 89 0.54 -3.83 -18.18
C MET A 89 -0.35 -2.85 -18.93
N GLY A 90 -1.58 -3.26 -19.24
CA GLY A 90 -2.42 -2.62 -20.23
C GLY A 90 -2.52 -1.12 -20.01
N GLN A 91 -2.38 -0.36 -21.07
CA GLN A 91 -2.53 1.09 -21.01
C GLN A 91 -3.92 1.44 -20.50
N MET A 92 -4.01 1.92 -19.28
CA MET A 92 -5.19 2.65 -18.84
C MET A 92 -5.11 4.05 -19.44
N SER A 93 -5.85 4.34 -20.49
CA SER A 93 -5.97 5.72 -20.95
C SER A 93 -6.95 6.49 -20.06
N TRP A 94 -6.45 7.54 -19.44
CA TRP A 94 -7.31 8.55 -18.85
C TRP A 94 -8.00 9.30 -19.99
N PRO A 95 -9.36 9.44 -19.97
CA PRO A 95 -9.98 10.38 -20.90
C PRO A 95 -9.42 11.76 -20.58
N ALA A 96 -8.78 12.37 -21.56
CA ALA A 96 -8.34 13.75 -21.45
C ALA A 96 -9.58 14.63 -21.20
N GLU A 97 -9.49 15.47 -20.17
CA GLU A 97 -10.18 16.74 -20.06
C GLU A 97 -11.72 16.77 -20.04
N GLU A 98 -12.41 16.14 -19.08
CA GLU A 98 -13.65 16.75 -18.51
C GLU A 98 -14.11 16.05 -17.23
N PRO A 99 -14.25 16.75 -16.12
CA PRO A 99 -14.58 16.13 -14.82
C PRO A 99 -16.08 15.91 -14.55
N SER A 100 -16.99 16.21 -15.46
CA SER A 100 -18.39 16.45 -15.07
C SER A 100 -19.47 15.53 -15.64
N ALA A 101 -19.17 14.56 -16.49
CA ALA A 101 -20.19 13.62 -16.97
C ALA A 101 -20.14 12.30 -16.20
N LEU A 102 -21.29 11.88 -15.65
CA LEU A 102 -21.51 10.55 -15.12
C LEU A 102 -21.21 9.51 -16.22
N TYR A 103 -20.47 8.45 -15.89
CA TYR A 103 -20.18 7.38 -16.82
C TYR A 103 -21.30 6.34 -16.75
N ASP A 104 -21.97 6.12 -17.87
CA ASP A 104 -22.85 4.97 -18.07
C ASP A 104 -22.08 3.86 -18.80
N PRO A 105 -21.75 2.76 -18.12
CA PRO A 105 -21.03 1.64 -18.74
C PRO A 105 -21.89 0.90 -19.79
N ALA A 106 -23.21 1.09 -19.78
CA ALA A 106 -24.13 0.52 -20.76
C ALA A 106 -24.31 1.43 -22.00
N ALA A 107 -23.78 2.65 -21.99
CA ALA A 107 -23.89 3.57 -23.13
C ALA A 107 -23.15 3.00 -24.35
N GLU A 108 -23.81 3.08 -25.52
CA GLU A 108 -23.30 2.58 -26.80
C GLU A 108 -21.98 3.21 -27.22
N ASN A 109 -21.62 4.37 -26.66
CA ASN A 109 -20.43 5.17 -26.93
C ASN A 109 -19.48 5.26 -25.74
N ALA A 110 -19.52 4.32 -24.77
CA ALA A 110 -18.56 4.29 -23.69
C ALA A 110 -17.12 4.26 -24.27
N PRO A 111 -16.21 5.14 -23.84
CA PRO A 111 -14.87 5.20 -24.42
C PRO A 111 -14.18 3.85 -24.30
N ALA A 112 -13.54 3.41 -25.37
CA ALA A 112 -12.74 2.20 -25.40
C ALA A 112 -11.55 2.39 -24.45
N ASN A 113 -11.62 1.75 -23.29
CA ASN A 113 -10.51 1.78 -22.34
C ASN A 113 -9.53 0.65 -22.64
N PRO A 114 -8.25 0.88 -22.44
CA PRO A 114 -7.22 -0.10 -22.67
C PRO A 114 -7.29 -1.24 -21.66
N TYR A 115 -6.66 -2.32 -21.99
CA TYR A 115 -6.79 -3.64 -21.41
C TYR A 115 -5.81 -3.84 -20.27
N PHE A 116 -6.25 -4.48 -19.18
CA PHE A 116 -5.35 -5.18 -18.29
C PHE A 116 -4.89 -6.48 -18.92
N SER A 117 -3.58 -6.73 -18.88
CA SER A 117 -3.05 -8.06 -19.17
C SER A 117 -3.40 -8.99 -18.00
N PRO A 118 -3.92 -10.21 -18.24
CA PRO A 118 -4.10 -11.22 -17.19
C PRO A 118 -2.79 -11.86 -16.72
N VAL A 119 -1.66 -11.51 -17.30
CA VAL A 119 -0.35 -11.82 -16.75
C VAL A 119 0.16 -10.53 -16.12
N GLY A 120 -0.03 -10.42 -14.83
CA GLY A 120 0.35 -9.20 -14.16
C GLY A 120 0.13 -9.31 -12.67
N TRP A 121 0.30 -8.19 -12.02
CA TRP A 121 0.03 -8.04 -10.60
C TRP A 121 -1.46 -8.10 -10.24
N THR A 122 -2.36 -8.16 -11.25
CA THR A 122 -3.79 -8.39 -11.05
C THR A 122 -4.21 -9.67 -11.76
N TYR A 123 -5.10 -10.44 -11.15
CA TYR A 123 -5.52 -11.75 -11.64
C TYR A 123 -6.93 -12.11 -11.18
N LYS A 124 -7.56 -13.03 -11.90
CA LYS A 124 -8.75 -13.75 -11.45
C LYS A 124 -8.37 -15.08 -10.83
N LEU A 125 -9.17 -15.55 -9.88
CA LEU A 125 -8.91 -16.78 -9.15
C LEU A 125 -10.20 -17.57 -8.98
N ARG A 126 -10.17 -18.89 -9.29
CA ARG A 126 -11.26 -19.79 -8.93
C ARG A 126 -11.36 -19.93 -7.41
N GLN A 127 -12.51 -20.32 -6.91
CA GLN A 127 -12.72 -20.50 -5.46
C GLN A 127 -11.79 -21.58 -4.86
N ASP A 128 -11.44 -22.60 -5.66
CA ASP A 128 -10.57 -23.71 -5.25
C ASP A 128 -9.09 -23.54 -5.61
N GLU A 129 -8.70 -22.41 -6.19
CA GLU A 129 -7.30 -22.08 -6.48
C GLU A 129 -6.62 -21.39 -5.29
N ALA A 130 -5.30 -21.34 -5.36
CA ALA A 130 -4.49 -20.58 -4.43
C ALA A 130 -3.33 -19.85 -5.11
N VAL A 131 -2.90 -18.76 -4.48
CA VAL A 131 -1.60 -18.13 -4.72
C VAL A 131 -0.71 -18.46 -3.52
N VAL A 132 0.50 -18.91 -3.80
CA VAL A 132 1.49 -19.26 -2.78
C VAL A 132 2.74 -18.43 -2.99
N LEU A 133 3.19 -17.75 -1.93
CA LEU A 133 4.46 -17.05 -1.89
C LEU A 133 5.37 -17.77 -0.90
N VAL A 134 6.62 -17.98 -1.27
CA VAL A 134 7.65 -18.54 -0.39
C VAL A 134 8.92 -17.73 -0.58
N GLY A 135 9.57 -17.35 0.49
CA GLY A 135 10.82 -16.61 0.35
C GLY A 135 11.28 -15.90 1.61
N THR A 136 12.17 -14.95 1.41
CA THR A 136 12.84 -14.20 2.47
C THR A 136 12.21 -12.83 2.66
N LEU A 137 11.82 -12.52 3.89
CA LEU A 137 11.26 -11.23 4.29
C LEU A 137 12.27 -10.09 4.08
N PRO A 138 11.82 -8.83 3.95
CA PRO A 138 12.70 -7.71 3.75
C PRO A 138 13.69 -7.53 4.91
N PRO A 139 14.84 -6.87 4.67
CA PRO A 139 15.68 -6.35 5.73
C PRO A 139 14.93 -5.40 6.66
N ALA A 140 15.51 -5.10 7.82
CA ALA A 140 14.90 -4.24 8.83
C ALA A 140 14.39 -2.90 8.23
N CYS A 141 13.14 -2.62 8.51
CA CYS A 141 12.44 -1.41 8.06
C CYS A 141 11.40 -0.99 9.11
N LYS A 142 10.90 0.23 9.01
CA LYS A 142 9.88 0.75 9.95
C LYS A 142 8.55 0.05 9.83
N TYR A 143 8.22 -0.44 8.64
CA TYR A 143 6.95 -1.12 8.39
C TYR A 143 7.03 -2.01 7.16
N PHE A 144 6.45 -3.21 7.25
CA PHE A 144 6.04 -4.00 6.09
C PHE A 144 4.72 -4.74 6.35
N SER A 145 4.00 -5.04 5.27
CA SER A 145 2.81 -5.88 5.30
C SER A 145 2.56 -6.58 3.97
N LEU A 146 1.85 -7.70 4.01
CA LEU A 146 1.26 -8.42 2.88
C LEU A 146 -0.26 -8.38 3.01
N ILE A 147 -0.95 -7.97 1.95
CA ILE A 147 -2.40 -7.77 1.97
C ILE A 147 -3.02 -8.31 0.69
N ASN A 148 -4.10 -9.09 0.83
CA ASN A 148 -4.98 -9.47 -0.27
C ASN A 148 -5.98 -8.36 -0.54
N TYR A 149 -6.24 -8.06 -1.81
CA TYR A 149 -7.21 -7.07 -2.26
C TYR A 149 -8.16 -7.63 -3.32
N VAL A 150 -9.40 -7.16 -3.30
CA VAL A 150 -10.15 -7.01 -4.55
C VAL A 150 -9.66 -5.73 -5.21
N PHE A 151 -8.93 -5.85 -6.31
CA PHE A 151 -8.46 -4.69 -7.06
C PHE A 151 -9.60 -4.03 -7.83
N ALA A 152 -10.41 -4.84 -8.51
CA ALA A 152 -11.50 -4.33 -9.32
C ALA A 152 -12.70 -5.27 -9.34
N SER A 153 -13.87 -4.67 -9.49
CA SER A 153 -15.14 -5.37 -9.65
C SER A 153 -15.80 -4.99 -10.97
N ALA A 154 -16.56 -5.92 -11.54
CA ALA A 154 -17.35 -5.64 -12.73
C ALA A 154 -18.42 -4.57 -12.42
N VAL A 155 -18.59 -3.61 -13.33
CA VAL A 155 -19.61 -2.57 -13.20
C VAL A 155 -21.00 -3.18 -13.15
N LYS A 156 -21.87 -2.63 -12.30
CA LYS A 156 -23.25 -3.10 -12.11
C LYS A 156 -24.16 -2.34 -13.06
N PRO A 157 -25.03 -3.02 -13.81
CA PRO A 157 -26.02 -2.36 -14.66
C PRO A 157 -26.90 -1.38 -13.86
N GLY A 158 -27.09 -0.19 -14.38
CA GLY A 158 -27.95 0.84 -13.79
C GLY A 158 -27.40 1.55 -12.56
N LYS A 159 -26.14 1.27 -12.17
CA LYS A 159 -25.43 2.04 -11.15
C LYS A 159 -24.61 3.14 -11.82
N GLU A 160 -24.76 4.36 -11.32
CA GLU A 160 -23.90 5.49 -11.70
C GLU A 160 -22.62 5.49 -10.85
N TYR A 161 -21.48 5.70 -11.52
CA TYR A 161 -20.17 5.77 -10.87
C TYR A 161 -19.62 7.18 -11.04
N THR A 162 -19.22 7.79 -9.95
CA THR A 162 -18.63 9.14 -9.93
C THR A 162 -17.16 9.13 -10.34
N GLU A 163 -16.47 8.00 -10.16
CA GLU A 163 -15.08 7.82 -10.58
C GLU A 163 -15.04 7.28 -12.00
N ARG A 164 -14.16 7.87 -12.83
CA ARG A 164 -13.98 7.53 -14.24
C ARG A 164 -12.89 6.50 -14.51
N SER A 165 -12.56 5.70 -13.51
CA SER A 165 -11.49 4.70 -13.57
C SER A 165 -12.04 3.37 -14.08
N PHE A 166 -12.46 3.31 -15.35
CA PHE A 166 -12.99 2.07 -15.92
C PHE A 166 -11.98 1.42 -16.86
N PHE A 167 -12.00 0.10 -16.91
CA PHE A 167 -11.14 -0.65 -17.82
C PHE A 167 -11.79 -1.97 -18.24
N LYS A 168 -11.31 -2.52 -19.35
CA LYS A 168 -11.68 -3.88 -19.79
C LYS A 168 -10.60 -4.85 -19.31
N TYR A 169 -11.03 -5.92 -18.67
CA TYR A 169 -10.12 -6.96 -18.23
C TYR A 169 -10.00 -8.06 -19.27
N GLY A 170 -8.81 -8.25 -19.82
CA GLY A 170 -8.57 -9.25 -20.85
C GLY A 170 -9.05 -8.79 -22.25
N SER A 171 -9.79 -9.66 -22.98
CA SER A 171 -10.29 -9.37 -24.32
C SER A 171 -11.45 -8.34 -24.32
N ALA A 172 -11.79 -7.85 -25.52
CA ALA A 172 -12.92 -6.91 -25.68
C ALA A 172 -14.26 -7.44 -25.14
N GLU A 173 -14.38 -8.77 -25.01
CA GLU A 173 -15.61 -9.44 -24.51
C GLU A 173 -15.61 -9.61 -22.98
N ALA A 174 -14.50 -9.35 -22.30
CA ALA A 174 -14.29 -9.67 -20.88
C ALA A 174 -15.11 -8.80 -19.91
N GLY A 175 -15.76 -7.73 -20.37
CA GLY A 175 -16.56 -6.84 -19.55
C GLY A 175 -15.80 -5.60 -19.05
N VAL A 176 -16.57 -4.66 -18.52
CA VAL A 176 -16.05 -3.39 -17.98
C VAL A 176 -15.93 -3.50 -16.47
N TYR A 177 -14.84 -3.04 -15.93
CA TYR A 177 -14.51 -3.07 -14.51
C TYR A 177 -14.21 -1.66 -14.01
N HIS A 178 -14.40 -1.46 -12.73
CA HIS A 178 -13.92 -0.27 -12.02
C HIS A 178 -13.06 -0.69 -10.82
N PRO A 179 -12.08 0.12 -10.42
CA PRO A 179 -11.27 -0.18 -9.25
C PRO A 179 -12.11 -0.03 -7.97
N VAL A 180 -12.09 -1.03 -7.14
CA VAL A 180 -12.54 -0.95 -5.75
C VAL A 180 -11.37 -0.97 -4.77
N PHE A 181 -10.26 -1.50 -5.18
CA PHE A 181 -8.97 -1.60 -4.50
C PHE A 181 -9.13 -1.67 -2.97
N ALA A 182 -9.90 -2.68 -2.55
CA ALA A 182 -10.36 -2.87 -1.18
C ALA A 182 -9.61 -4.03 -0.52
N SER A 183 -9.07 -3.82 0.67
CA SER A 183 -8.40 -4.85 1.46
C SER A 183 -9.41 -5.91 1.94
N LEU A 184 -8.96 -7.16 2.02
CA LEU A 184 -9.80 -8.31 2.39
C LEU A 184 -9.66 -8.71 3.86
N GLY A 185 -9.41 -7.79 4.74
CA GLY A 185 -9.27 -8.04 6.17
C GLY A 185 -8.00 -7.44 6.73
N GLU A 186 -7.50 -8.06 7.79
CA GLU A 186 -6.27 -7.62 8.42
C GLU A 186 -5.06 -8.05 7.60
N PRO A 187 -4.04 -7.19 7.47
CA PRO A 187 -2.80 -7.56 6.81
C PRO A 187 -1.98 -8.56 7.64
N VAL A 188 -1.18 -9.36 6.94
CA VAL A 188 -0.05 -10.04 7.55
C VAL A 188 1.11 -9.06 7.57
N ASN A 189 1.50 -8.58 8.74
CA ASN A 189 2.49 -7.53 8.92
C ASN A 189 3.64 -7.96 9.84
N MET A 190 4.61 -7.09 10.04
CA MET A 190 5.80 -7.35 10.85
C MET A 190 5.51 -7.83 12.29
N ASN A 191 4.31 -7.59 12.84
CA ASN A 191 3.95 -7.95 14.21
C ASN A 191 3.26 -9.33 14.32
N ASN A 192 2.62 -9.79 13.24
CA ASN A 192 1.83 -11.02 13.24
C ASN A 192 2.30 -12.08 12.25
N ILE A 193 3.25 -11.76 11.38
CA ILE A 193 3.78 -12.71 10.41
C ILE A 193 4.48 -13.88 11.10
N ARG A 194 4.20 -15.07 10.63
CA ARG A 194 4.91 -16.28 11.00
C ARG A 194 6.14 -16.43 10.12
N TYR A 195 7.29 -16.71 10.72
CA TYR A 195 8.57 -16.82 10.02
C TYR A 195 9.49 -17.84 10.67
N ALA A 196 10.50 -18.27 9.95
CA ALA A 196 11.59 -19.09 10.44
C ALA A 196 12.93 -18.38 10.28
N GLY A 197 13.86 -18.64 11.20
CA GLY A 197 15.20 -18.02 11.19
C GLY A 197 15.23 -16.60 11.77
N GLY A 198 16.28 -16.34 12.55
CA GLY A 198 16.50 -15.02 13.16
C GLY A 198 15.74 -14.76 14.48
N GLU A 199 16.11 -13.65 15.13
CA GLU A 199 15.44 -13.17 16.36
C GLU A 199 14.24 -12.26 16.04
N THR A 200 14.19 -11.73 14.83
CA THR A 200 13.11 -10.88 14.31
C THR A 200 12.62 -11.42 12.97
N CYS A 201 11.48 -10.97 12.51
CA CYS A 201 10.94 -11.37 11.21
C CYS A 201 11.80 -10.90 10.02
N PHE A 202 12.58 -9.84 10.20
CA PHE A 202 13.37 -9.26 9.12
C PHE A 202 14.46 -10.22 8.63
N GLY A 203 14.50 -10.45 7.31
CA GLY A 203 15.39 -11.43 6.71
C GLY A 203 15.03 -12.88 7.01
N GLY A 204 13.94 -13.14 7.75
CA GLY A 204 13.43 -14.48 8.04
C GLY A 204 12.72 -15.10 6.83
N GLN A 205 12.64 -16.42 6.81
CA GLN A 205 11.89 -17.15 5.79
C GLN A 205 10.41 -17.19 6.12
N PHE A 206 9.56 -17.12 5.12
CA PHE A 206 8.11 -17.22 5.27
C PHE A 206 7.47 -17.97 4.11
N ALA A 207 6.27 -18.49 4.35
CA ALA A 207 5.34 -18.94 3.33
C ALA A 207 4.00 -18.24 3.55
N TYR A 208 3.31 -17.89 2.44
CA TYR A 208 2.03 -17.21 2.45
C TYR A 208 1.10 -17.91 1.47
N ILE A 209 -0.05 -18.38 1.96
CA ILE A 209 -1.05 -19.10 1.18
C ILE A 209 -2.31 -18.23 1.11
N ALA A 210 -2.67 -17.76 -0.07
CA ALA A 210 -3.90 -17.03 -0.31
C ALA A 210 -4.88 -17.90 -1.11
N SER A 211 -5.98 -18.32 -0.50
CA SER A 211 -6.98 -19.22 -1.11
C SER A 211 -8.39 -18.89 -0.62
N GLY A 212 -9.40 -19.15 -1.48
CA GLY A 212 -10.81 -19.11 -1.10
C GLY A 212 -11.31 -20.40 -0.43
N ASN A 213 -10.52 -21.48 -0.48
CA ASN A 213 -10.91 -22.81 -0.02
C ASN A 213 -9.98 -23.31 1.08
N GLN A 214 -10.52 -23.62 2.26
CA GLN A 214 -9.77 -24.12 3.40
C GLN A 214 -9.08 -25.47 3.09
N ASP A 215 -9.75 -26.36 2.39
CA ASP A 215 -9.20 -27.68 2.07
C ASP A 215 -8.00 -27.57 1.12
N THR A 216 -8.07 -26.67 0.14
CA THR A 216 -6.94 -26.36 -0.75
C THR A 216 -5.77 -25.75 0.03
N ALA A 217 -6.05 -24.79 0.91
CA ALA A 217 -5.00 -24.16 1.72
C ALA A 217 -4.31 -25.18 2.66
N GLU A 218 -5.05 -26.10 3.28
CA GLU A 218 -4.47 -27.14 4.13
C GLU A 218 -3.69 -28.19 3.31
N ALA A 219 -4.15 -28.57 2.12
CA ALA A 219 -3.39 -29.45 1.24
C ALA A 219 -2.05 -28.81 0.82
N ILE A 220 -2.06 -27.52 0.47
CA ILE A 220 -0.85 -26.77 0.16
C ILE A 220 0.06 -26.66 1.40
N ARG A 221 -0.51 -26.38 2.58
CA ARG A 221 0.24 -26.33 3.83
C ARG A 221 0.93 -27.67 4.13
N ALA A 222 0.24 -28.79 3.94
CA ALA A 222 0.81 -30.12 4.11
C ALA A 222 1.95 -30.38 3.13
N ALA A 223 1.79 -30.02 1.85
CA ALA A 223 2.83 -30.17 0.83
C ALA A 223 4.08 -29.31 1.11
N LEU A 224 3.90 -28.09 1.61
CA LEU A 224 5.03 -27.26 2.07
C LEU A 224 5.81 -27.92 3.21
N ILE A 225 5.11 -28.48 4.19
CA ILE A 225 5.74 -29.18 5.33
C ILE A 225 6.48 -30.44 4.83
N GLU A 226 5.87 -31.22 3.93
CA GLU A 226 6.48 -32.39 3.33
C GLU A 226 7.74 -32.04 2.51
N ALA A 227 7.72 -30.90 1.83
CA ALA A 227 8.88 -30.35 1.11
C ALA A 227 9.98 -29.80 2.05
N GLY A 228 9.78 -29.82 3.36
CA GLY A 228 10.80 -29.43 4.35
C GLY A 228 10.67 -28.01 4.89
N PHE A 229 9.60 -27.27 4.57
CA PHE A 229 9.34 -25.96 5.18
C PHE A 229 8.85 -26.10 6.62
N ASP A 230 9.32 -25.20 7.48
CA ASP A 230 8.86 -25.16 8.88
C ASP A 230 7.37 -24.78 8.95
N ALA A 231 6.56 -25.60 9.62
CA ALA A 231 5.14 -25.33 9.81
C ALA A 231 4.86 -23.98 10.52
N GLY A 232 5.81 -23.52 11.32
CA GLY A 232 5.73 -22.26 12.05
C GLY A 232 5.87 -21.00 11.19
N MET A 233 6.40 -21.13 9.96
CA MET A 233 6.57 -19.99 9.06
C MET A 233 5.41 -19.82 8.05
N ILE A 234 4.41 -20.70 8.08
CA ILE A 234 3.32 -20.70 7.10
C ILE A 234 2.19 -19.79 7.57
N ASN A 235 1.87 -18.81 6.76
CA ASN A 235 0.78 -17.85 6.94
C ASN A 235 -0.36 -18.20 5.98
N ILE A 236 -1.60 -18.27 6.46
CA ILE A 236 -2.79 -18.42 5.63
C ILE A 236 -3.53 -17.09 5.64
N ALA A 237 -3.76 -16.52 4.45
CA ALA A 237 -4.49 -15.29 4.23
C ALA A 237 -5.68 -15.54 3.31
N PRO A 238 -6.90 -15.67 3.85
CA PRO A 238 -8.05 -16.10 3.08
C PRO A 238 -8.52 -15.09 2.03
N PHE A 239 -9.06 -15.62 0.92
CA PHE A 239 -10.14 -14.99 0.17
C PHE A 239 -11.49 -15.52 0.72
N TYR A 240 -12.50 -14.67 0.77
CA TYR A 240 -13.80 -15.03 1.36
C TYR A 240 -14.78 -15.41 0.26
N ALA A 241 -14.71 -16.67 -0.20
CA ALA A 241 -15.39 -17.15 -1.40
C ALA A 241 -16.93 -16.99 -1.35
N ASP A 242 -17.55 -17.02 -0.16
CA ASP A 242 -19.00 -16.79 -0.01
C ASP A 242 -19.41 -15.32 -0.20
N THR A 243 -18.44 -14.38 -0.13
CA THR A 243 -18.71 -12.94 -0.23
C THR A 243 -18.21 -12.37 -1.55
N LEU A 244 -17.09 -12.90 -2.06
CA LEU A 244 -16.41 -12.42 -3.26
C LEU A 244 -16.93 -13.16 -4.49
N ARG A 245 -16.92 -12.48 -5.63
CA ARG A 245 -17.22 -13.11 -6.92
C ARG A 245 -15.97 -13.73 -7.52
N MET A 246 -15.51 -14.82 -6.89
CA MET A 246 -14.37 -15.58 -7.37
C MET A 246 -14.75 -16.41 -8.59
N GLY A 247 -13.85 -16.51 -9.54
CA GLY A 247 -14.01 -17.25 -10.79
C GLY A 247 -13.11 -16.71 -11.89
N LEU A 248 -13.16 -17.34 -13.07
CA LEU A 248 -12.40 -16.91 -14.25
C LEU A 248 -13.28 -16.22 -15.29
N GLU A 249 -14.58 -16.35 -15.15
CA GLU A 249 -15.58 -15.87 -16.10
C GLU A 249 -15.72 -14.33 -16.10
N LYS A 250 -16.47 -13.85 -17.08
CA LYS A 250 -16.87 -12.46 -17.15
C LYS A 250 -17.69 -12.09 -15.90
N GLY A 251 -17.31 -11.00 -15.25
CA GLY A 251 -17.99 -10.52 -14.04
C GLY A 251 -17.40 -11.01 -12.73
N ALA A 252 -16.48 -11.99 -12.75
CA ALA A 252 -15.69 -12.35 -11.57
C ALA A 252 -14.76 -11.21 -11.15
N ASP A 253 -14.54 -11.05 -9.86
CA ASP A 253 -13.66 -10.03 -9.31
C ASP A 253 -12.20 -10.23 -9.72
N VAL A 254 -11.45 -9.14 -9.74
CA VAL A 254 -10.03 -9.11 -10.03
C VAL A 254 -9.26 -8.88 -8.74
N PHE A 255 -8.30 -9.73 -8.45
CA PHE A 255 -7.54 -9.73 -7.22
C PHE A 255 -6.11 -9.24 -7.40
N THR A 256 -5.49 -8.84 -6.31
CA THR A 256 -4.05 -8.62 -6.20
C THR A 256 -3.57 -8.90 -4.78
N ILE A 257 -2.29 -9.22 -4.65
CA ILE A 257 -1.58 -9.22 -3.37
C ILE A 257 -0.56 -8.09 -3.43
N LEU A 258 -0.50 -7.30 -2.38
CA LEU A 258 0.45 -6.21 -2.30
C LEU A 258 1.31 -6.35 -1.05
N MET A 259 2.62 -6.43 -1.23
CA MET A 259 3.58 -6.22 -0.17
C MET A 259 3.98 -4.76 -0.12
N ARG A 260 3.93 -4.17 1.06
CA ARG A 260 4.37 -2.79 1.31
C ARG A 260 5.57 -2.81 2.23
N THR A 261 6.55 -1.97 1.93
CA THR A 261 7.72 -1.74 2.77
C THR A 261 7.91 -0.23 2.94
N SER A 262 8.37 0.22 4.10
CA SER A 262 8.59 1.65 4.33
C SER A 262 9.77 1.88 5.24
N GLN A 263 10.59 2.87 4.90
CA GLN A 263 11.72 3.34 5.70
C GLN A 263 12.69 2.22 6.08
N PRO A 264 13.40 1.61 5.11
CA PRO A 264 14.46 0.63 5.41
C PRO A 264 15.54 1.27 6.30
N GLU A 265 16.03 0.52 7.27
CA GLU A 265 17.12 0.98 8.16
C GLU A 265 18.46 1.00 7.43
N ASP A 266 18.67 0.06 6.51
CA ASP A 266 19.82 -0.01 5.61
C ASP A 266 19.31 -0.02 4.15
N ALA A 267 19.47 1.12 3.47
CA ALA A 267 19.05 1.28 2.09
C ALA A 267 19.80 0.36 1.12
N VAL A 268 21.09 0.07 1.40
CA VAL A 268 21.91 -0.80 0.54
C VAL A 268 21.47 -2.26 0.68
N ALA A 269 21.26 -2.73 1.89
CA ALA A 269 20.74 -4.07 2.12
C ALA A 269 19.34 -4.25 1.51
N PHE A 270 18.50 -3.22 1.61
CA PHE A 270 17.17 -3.24 1.01
C PHE A 270 17.21 -3.26 -0.52
N GLU A 271 18.07 -2.46 -1.14
CA GLU A 271 18.29 -2.46 -2.58
C GLU A 271 18.79 -3.84 -3.08
N GLN A 272 19.75 -4.42 -2.37
CA GLN A 272 20.25 -5.77 -2.69
C GLN A 272 19.13 -6.81 -2.62
N TRP A 273 18.32 -6.81 -1.56
CA TRP A 273 17.18 -7.72 -1.42
C TRP A 273 16.14 -7.48 -2.52
N SER A 274 15.79 -6.24 -2.82
CA SER A 274 14.77 -5.90 -3.82
C SER A 274 15.19 -6.21 -5.26
N THR A 275 16.49 -6.18 -5.56
CA THR A 275 17.02 -6.54 -6.89
C THR A 275 17.17 -8.04 -7.09
N THR A 276 17.18 -8.84 -6.01
CA THR A 276 17.25 -10.30 -6.05
C THR A 276 15.93 -11.00 -5.75
N LEU A 277 14.80 -10.30 -5.89
CA LEU A 277 13.48 -10.86 -5.59
C LEU A 277 13.15 -12.14 -6.37
N SER A 278 13.57 -12.23 -7.62
CA SER A 278 13.39 -13.44 -8.44
C SER A 278 14.15 -14.66 -7.91
N GLU A 279 15.17 -14.44 -7.09
CA GLU A 279 15.96 -15.49 -6.45
C GLU A 279 15.51 -15.79 -5.03
N SER A 280 15.08 -14.74 -4.30
CA SER A 280 14.71 -14.78 -2.88
C SER A 280 13.22 -14.95 -2.62
N MET A 281 12.38 -14.86 -3.66
CA MET A 281 10.92 -14.97 -3.58
C MET A 281 10.38 -15.87 -4.67
N ARG A 282 9.67 -16.92 -4.31
CA ARG A 282 8.96 -17.80 -5.25
C ARG A 282 7.47 -17.51 -5.19
N VAL A 283 6.83 -17.57 -6.34
CA VAL A 283 5.41 -17.30 -6.53
C VAL A 283 4.80 -18.45 -7.29
N TYR A 284 3.70 -19.00 -6.80
CA TYR A 284 3.00 -20.07 -7.48
C TYR A 284 1.52 -19.78 -7.59
N ARG A 285 0.93 -20.11 -8.74
CA ARG A 285 -0.49 -20.37 -8.88
C ARG A 285 -0.71 -21.86 -8.75
N VAL A 286 -1.56 -22.28 -7.82
CA VAL A 286 -1.91 -23.70 -7.60
C VAL A 286 -3.37 -23.88 -7.99
N THR A 287 -3.61 -24.67 -9.03
CA THR A 287 -4.94 -24.95 -9.59
C THR A 287 -5.23 -26.46 -9.49
N PRO A 288 -6.20 -26.89 -8.67
CA PRO A 288 -6.63 -28.31 -8.66
C PRO A 288 -7.04 -28.79 -10.05
N LYS A 289 -6.57 -29.96 -10.45
CA LYS A 289 -6.89 -30.58 -11.77
C LYS A 289 -8.34 -31.01 -11.88
N ALA A 290 -8.95 -31.38 -10.76
CA ALA A 290 -10.36 -31.63 -10.64
C ALA A 290 -10.97 -30.50 -9.78
N GLU A 291 -12.15 -30.02 -10.15
CA GLU A 291 -12.87 -29.07 -9.30
C GLU A 291 -13.14 -29.69 -7.94
N THR A 292 -12.82 -28.95 -6.89
CA THR A 292 -13.03 -29.39 -5.51
C THR A 292 -14.23 -28.65 -4.91
N PRO A 293 -15.05 -29.31 -4.05
CA PRO A 293 -16.04 -28.59 -3.29
C PRO A 293 -15.44 -27.45 -2.50
N VAL A 294 -16.11 -26.34 -2.45
CA VAL A 294 -15.62 -25.14 -1.76
C VAL A 294 -15.96 -25.23 -0.29
N ASN A 295 -14.93 -25.32 0.56
CA ASN A 295 -15.00 -25.10 1.99
C ASN A 295 -14.54 -23.66 2.26
N ALA A 296 -15.48 -22.71 2.18
CA ALA A 296 -15.17 -21.28 2.23
C ALA A 296 -14.73 -20.84 3.63
N TYR A 297 -13.89 -19.82 3.66
CA TYR A 297 -13.57 -19.11 4.92
C TYR A 297 -14.71 -18.14 5.27
N ALA A 298 -15.15 -18.18 6.52
CA ALA A 298 -16.00 -17.13 7.05
C ALA A 298 -15.20 -15.82 7.20
N TYR A 299 -15.85 -14.70 6.89
CA TYR A 299 -15.23 -13.40 7.14
C TYR A 299 -15.02 -13.20 8.65
N PRO A 300 -13.79 -12.92 9.12
CA PRO A 300 -13.49 -12.87 10.53
C PRO A 300 -14.06 -11.62 11.20
N ALA A 301 -14.26 -11.68 12.49
CA ALA A 301 -14.35 -10.47 13.29
C ALA A 301 -12.97 -9.79 13.26
N LEU A 302 -12.93 -8.55 12.79
CA LEU A 302 -11.70 -7.78 12.73
C LEU A 302 -11.33 -7.25 14.13
N THR A 303 -10.04 -7.10 14.39
CA THR A 303 -9.54 -6.45 15.62
C THR A 303 -10.07 -5.03 15.71
N PRO A 304 -10.75 -4.65 16.80
CA PRO A 304 -11.20 -3.26 16.97
C PRO A 304 -10.01 -2.30 16.95
N ARG A 305 -10.17 -1.18 16.25
CA ARG A 305 -9.20 -0.08 16.33
C ARG A 305 -9.32 0.61 17.68
N GLY A 306 -8.17 0.98 18.24
CA GLY A 306 -8.09 1.78 19.45
C GLY A 306 -8.15 0.98 20.74
N THR A 307 -7.64 1.61 21.79
CA THR A 307 -7.48 1.05 23.15
C THR A 307 -8.52 1.59 24.12
N GLY A 308 -9.37 2.54 23.69
CA GLY A 308 -10.24 3.34 24.57
C GLY A 308 -9.53 4.53 25.21
N VAL A 309 -8.24 4.73 24.93
CA VAL A 309 -7.44 5.86 25.48
C VAL A 309 -7.22 6.88 24.38
N HIS A 310 -7.85 8.05 24.52
CA HIS A 310 -7.67 9.19 23.61
C HIS A 310 -6.32 9.86 23.83
N GLU A 311 -5.67 10.34 22.78
CA GLU A 311 -4.40 11.10 22.90
C GLU A 311 -4.50 12.31 23.83
N VAL A 312 -5.64 12.99 23.86
CA VAL A 312 -5.88 14.11 24.79
C VAL A 312 -5.85 13.71 26.26
N GLN A 313 -5.95 12.42 26.60
CA GLN A 313 -5.82 11.94 27.98
C GLN A 313 -4.33 11.84 28.39
N SER A 314 -3.47 11.45 27.47
CA SER A 314 -2.01 11.43 27.67
C SER A 314 -1.37 12.79 27.37
N LEU A 315 -2.01 13.62 26.55
CA LEU A 315 -1.58 14.96 26.16
C LEU A 315 -2.70 15.99 26.40
N PRO A 316 -3.04 16.30 27.66
CA PRO A 316 -4.19 17.17 28.01
C PRO A 316 -4.06 18.59 27.46
N GLU A 317 -2.84 19.05 27.17
CA GLU A 317 -2.56 20.36 26.58
C GLU A 317 -2.53 20.36 25.04
N ALA A 318 -2.87 19.23 24.36
CA ALA A 318 -2.70 19.10 22.92
C ALA A 318 -3.44 20.20 22.14
N ASP A 319 -4.70 20.45 22.43
CA ASP A 319 -5.48 21.48 21.73
C ASP A 319 -4.88 22.87 21.93
N LYS A 320 -4.42 23.19 23.15
CA LYS A 320 -3.79 24.47 23.46
C LYS A 320 -2.43 24.61 22.77
N ALA A 321 -1.63 23.55 22.75
CA ALA A 321 -0.34 23.52 22.06
C ALA A 321 -0.52 23.72 20.55
N LEU A 322 -1.47 23.02 19.93
CA LEU A 322 -1.76 23.17 18.50
C LEU A 322 -2.31 24.57 18.17
N ASP A 323 -3.12 25.16 19.04
CA ASP A 323 -3.58 26.54 18.86
C ASP A 323 -2.43 27.55 19.03
N GLN A 324 -1.50 27.33 19.96
CA GLN A 324 -0.30 28.15 20.12
C GLN A 324 0.60 28.07 18.86
N ILE A 325 0.82 26.87 18.29
CA ILE A 325 1.55 26.70 17.03
C ILE A 325 0.85 27.51 15.93
N ARG A 326 -0.46 27.33 15.78
CA ARG A 326 -1.28 28.05 14.81
C ARG A 326 -1.11 29.57 14.92
N GLN A 327 -1.28 30.11 16.10
CA GLN A 327 -1.18 31.56 16.36
C GLN A 327 0.22 32.10 16.04
N SER A 328 1.27 31.35 16.41
CA SER A 328 2.66 31.69 16.11
C SER A 328 2.94 31.70 14.60
N LEU A 329 2.47 30.70 13.86
CA LEU A 329 2.60 30.64 12.40
C LEU A 329 1.90 31.81 11.70
N ILE A 330 0.67 32.12 12.12
CA ILE A 330 -0.09 33.27 11.57
C ILE A 330 0.58 34.59 11.92
N ALA A 331 1.10 34.76 13.13
CA ALA A 331 1.84 35.95 13.52
C ALA A 331 3.15 36.12 12.72
N GLN A 332 3.84 35.01 12.44
CA GLN A 332 5.10 35.01 11.70
C GLN A 332 4.90 35.35 10.22
N TYR A 333 3.90 34.77 9.57
CA TYR A 333 3.75 34.85 8.11
C TYR A 333 2.58 35.72 7.64
N GLY A 334 1.53 35.91 8.43
CA GLY A 334 0.29 36.58 8.01
C GLY A 334 0.44 38.07 7.64
N GLY A 335 1.59 38.72 7.97
CA GLY A 335 1.91 40.08 7.50
C GLY A 335 2.19 40.12 5.99
N GLU A 336 2.87 39.11 5.45
CA GLU A 336 3.32 39.03 4.06
C GLU A 336 2.52 38.04 3.20
N TYR A 337 1.73 37.17 3.83
CA TYR A 337 0.96 36.11 3.16
C TYR A 337 -0.51 36.18 3.56
N ASP A 338 -1.38 35.90 2.62
CA ASP A 338 -2.73 35.42 2.89
C ASP A 338 -2.66 33.95 3.24
N TYR A 339 -3.60 33.45 4.04
CA TYR A 339 -3.53 32.07 4.50
C TYR A 339 -4.89 31.37 4.48
N GLU A 340 -4.86 30.05 4.28
CA GLU A 340 -6.01 29.17 4.36
C GLU A 340 -5.70 27.99 5.30
N GLU A 341 -6.64 27.66 6.18
CA GLU A 341 -6.48 26.63 7.19
C GLU A 341 -7.24 25.36 6.84
N PHE A 342 -6.61 24.20 7.06
CA PHE A 342 -7.18 22.91 6.79
C PHE A 342 -7.12 22.01 8.02
N SER A 343 -8.25 21.38 8.32
CA SER A 343 -8.32 20.24 9.24
C SER A 343 -8.37 18.96 8.46
N ALA A 344 -7.71 17.93 8.97
CA ALA A 344 -7.77 16.61 8.36
C ALA A 344 -9.15 15.96 8.60
N ARG A 345 -9.54 15.08 7.69
CA ARG A 345 -10.76 14.27 7.76
C ARG A 345 -10.46 12.83 7.35
N ILE A 346 -11.33 11.89 7.70
CA ILE A 346 -11.21 10.49 7.28
C ILE A 346 -11.25 10.42 5.75
N ALA A 347 -10.27 9.71 5.18
CA ALA A 347 -9.96 9.77 3.77
C ALA A 347 -10.69 8.72 2.92
N VAL A 348 -10.66 7.45 3.35
CA VAL A 348 -11.09 6.31 2.54
C VAL A 348 -11.98 5.38 3.37
N PRO A 349 -12.93 4.65 2.74
CA PRO A 349 -13.65 3.57 3.41
C PRO A 349 -12.70 2.43 3.75
N GLU A 350 -13.02 1.65 4.77
CA GLU A 350 -12.27 0.43 5.07
C GLU A 350 -12.69 -0.72 4.16
N GLY A 351 -11.74 -1.37 3.56
CA GLY A 351 -11.72 -2.65 2.89
C GLY A 351 -13.05 -3.21 2.43
N MET A 352 -13.56 -4.22 3.14
CA MET A 352 -14.82 -4.87 2.80
C MET A 352 -16.02 -3.93 2.77
N THR A 353 -16.03 -2.85 3.54
CA THR A 353 -17.10 -1.84 3.46
C THR A 353 -17.07 -1.15 2.10
N GLY A 354 -15.89 -0.78 1.61
CA GLY A 354 -15.72 -0.23 0.26
C GLY A 354 -16.19 -1.22 -0.81
N TYR A 355 -15.75 -2.48 -0.72
CA TYR A 355 -16.16 -3.53 -1.66
C TYR A 355 -17.69 -3.75 -1.68
N LEU A 356 -18.32 -3.89 -0.51
CA LEU A 356 -19.78 -4.15 -0.41
C LEU A 356 -20.60 -2.97 -0.92
N ASN A 357 -20.15 -1.74 -0.71
CA ASN A 357 -20.76 -0.53 -1.21
C ASN A 357 -20.39 -0.23 -2.67
N ASP A 358 -19.44 -0.99 -3.24
CA ASP A 358 -18.91 -0.78 -4.58
C ASP A 358 -18.25 0.60 -4.72
N GLU A 359 -17.45 0.95 -3.70
CA GLU A 359 -16.71 2.20 -3.56
C GLU A 359 -15.20 1.92 -3.62
N ASN A 360 -14.43 2.86 -4.16
CA ASN A 360 -12.99 2.73 -4.24
C ASN A 360 -12.33 3.01 -2.88
N ALA A 361 -11.78 1.98 -2.25
CA ALA A 361 -11.03 2.09 -0.99
C ALA A 361 -9.56 2.52 -1.21
N GLN A 362 -9.16 2.78 -2.46
CA GLN A 362 -7.85 3.32 -2.83
C GLN A 362 -6.66 2.55 -2.26
N GLY A 363 -6.79 1.24 -2.11
CA GLY A 363 -5.75 0.40 -1.52
C GLY A 363 -5.58 0.66 -0.03
N ASP A 364 -6.69 0.73 0.69
CA ASP A 364 -6.71 0.87 2.14
C ASP A 364 -5.87 -0.20 2.86
N ASN A 365 -5.57 0.06 4.11
CA ASN A 365 -4.79 -0.86 4.94
C ASN A 365 -5.22 -0.67 6.40
N ARG A 366 -5.66 -1.75 7.02
CA ARG A 366 -6.09 -1.70 8.42
C ARG A 366 -4.97 -1.40 9.42
N ASP A 367 -3.70 -1.55 9.01
CA ASP A 367 -2.55 -1.16 9.83
C ASP A 367 -2.39 0.36 9.97
N THR A 368 -3.15 1.15 9.25
CA THR A 368 -3.03 2.61 9.32
C THR A 368 -4.37 3.32 9.39
N SER A 369 -4.38 4.50 9.98
CA SER A 369 -5.46 5.46 9.89
C SER A 369 -5.14 6.45 8.79
N TYR A 370 -6.09 6.69 7.89
CA TYR A 370 -5.95 7.59 6.75
C TYR A 370 -6.74 8.86 6.96
N LEU A 371 -6.03 9.97 7.10
CA LEU A 371 -6.61 11.30 7.17
C LEU A 371 -6.12 12.13 5.97
N MET A 372 -6.93 13.06 5.47
CA MET A 372 -6.52 13.99 4.41
C MET A 372 -7.16 15.36 4.58
N THR A 373 -6.52 16.37 4.00
CA THR A 373 -7.09 17.72 3.84
C THR A 373 -8.09 17.76 2.68
N ASN A 374 -8.81 18.86 2.55
CA ASN A 374 -9.38 19.26 1.27
C ASN A 374 -8.26 19.65 0.29
N ASP A 375 -8.63 19.78 -0.99
CA ASP A 375 -7.71 20.20 -2.03
C ASP A 375 -7.34 21.69 -1.89
N PHE A 376 -6.09 22.02 -2.23
CA PHE A 376 -5.56 23.39 -2.29
C PHE A 376 -4.60 23.53 -3.47
N THR A 377 -4.10 24.73 -3.73
CA THR A 377 -3.09 25.01 -4.76
C THR A 377 -1.96 25.85 -4.17
N LEU A 378 -0.77 25.73 -4.75
CA LEU A 378 0.32 26.69 -4.58
C LEU A 378 0.48 27.38 -5.94
N ASN A 379 0.30 28.69 -5.98
CA ASN A 379 0.17 29.45 -7.23
C ASN A 379 1.46 30.15 -7.62
N SER A 380 2.40 30.27 -6.70
CA SER A 380 3.71 30.88 -6.92
C SER A 380 4.82 30.08 -6.22
N ASP A 381 6.07 30.40 -6.53
CA ASP A 381 7.25 29.79 -5.91
C ASP A 381 7.45 30.20 -4.46
N GLU A 382 6.80 31.31 -4.07
CA GLU A 382 6.85 31.83 -2.69
C GLU A 382 5.73 31.25 -1.82
N ASP A 383 4.73 30.57 -2.42
CA ASP A 383 3.69 29.89 -1.68
C ASP A 383 4.22 28.61 -1.01
N PHE A 384 3.71 28.31 0.16
CA PHE A 384 4.09 27.09 0.88
C PHE A 384 2.96 26.58 1.79
N VAL A 385 3.09 25.32 2.20
CA VAL A 385 2.19 24.73 3.19
C VAL A 385 2.96 24.31 4.43
N VAL A 386 2.38 24.59 5.59
CA VAL A 386 2.84 24.10 6.89
C VAL A 386 1.90 23.02 7.37
N VAL A 387 2.45 21.87 7.74
CA VAL A 387 1.74 20.76 8.38
C VAL A 387 2.18 20.67 9.84
N TYR A 388 1.25 20.51 10.76
CA TYR A 388 1.53 20.41 12.18
C TYR A 388 0.51 19.54 12.90
N GLY A 389 0.95 18.91 13.97
CA GLY A 389 0.12 17.98 14.71
C GLY A 389 0.80 17.38 15.93
N VAL A 390 0.17 16.38 16.47
CA VAL A 390 0.73 15.50 17.51
C VAL A 390 1.69 14.50 16.86
N ASN A 391 2.83 14.28 17.48
CA ASN A 391 3.69 13.16 17.15
C ASN A 391 3.08 11.87 17.72
N HIS A 392 2.25 11.20 16.93
CA HIS A 392 1.54 9.99 17.34
C HIS A 392 2.47 8.87 17.82
N VAL A 393 3.70 8.82 17.28
CA VAL A 393 4.72 7.84 17.71
C VAL A 393 5.21 8.18 19.11
N ALA A 394 5.55 9.44 19.38
CA ALA A 394 5.96 9.89 20.70
C ALA A 394 4.80 9.87 21.73
N ALA A 395 3.56 9.96 21.26
CA ALA A 395 2.36 9.80 22.09
C ALA A 395 2.01 8.33 22.38
N GLY A 396 2.66 7.37 21.70
CA GLY A 396 2.43 5.93 21.86
C GLY A 396 1.23 5.38 21.10
N LYS A 397 0.63 6.18 20.18
CA LYS A 397 -0.51 5.78 19.37
C LYS A 397 -0.12 5.14 18.03
N ALA A 398 1.14 5.24 17.64
CA ALA A 398 1.65 4.64 16.41
C ALA A 398 3.10 4.17 16.58
N THR A 399 3.51 3.19 15.77
CA THR A 399 4.92 2.78 15.65
C THR A 399 5.65 3.53 14.54
N TYR A 400 4.89 4.10 13.61
CA TYR A 400 5.38 4.85 12.46
C TYR A 400 4.31 5.83 11.99
N ALA A 401 4.71 7.01 11.57
CA ALA A 401 3.80 8.01 11.02
C ALA A 401 4.42 8.71 9.80
N ASN A 402 3.58 9.08 8.85
CA ASN A 402 4.01 9.94 7.75
C ASN A 402 2.92 10.90 7.27
N THR A 403 3.39 11.96 6.63
CA THR A 403 2.58 12.96 5.95
C THR A 403 3.05 13.07 4.52
N VAL A 404 2.13 12.98 3.56
CA VAL A 404 2.44 12.98 2.14
C VAL A 404 1.68 14.06 1.40
N LEU A 405 2.38 14.85 0.59
CA LEU A 405 1.81 15.77 -0.38
C LEU A 405 1.49 15.02 -1.67
N TYR A 406 0.25 15.14 -2.13
CA TYR A 406 -0.24 14.54 -3.37
C TYR A 406 -0.62 15.56 -4.40
N ALA A 407 -0.33 15.27 -5.67
CA ALA A 407 -1.03 15.88 -6.78
C ALA A 407 -2.38 15.18 -6.98
N ARG A 408 -3.47 15.94 -6.88
CA ARG A 408 -4.85 15.44 -6.91
C ARG A 408 -5.21 14.71 -8.21
N PRO A 409 -4.81 15.20 -9.42
CA PRO A 409 -5.29 14.60 -10.67
C PRO A 409 -5.00 13.12 -10.84
N ARG A 410 -3.90 12.61 -10.24
CA ARG A 410 -3.51 11.20 -10.34
C ARG A 410 -3.25 10.54 -8.99
N LEU A 411 -3.48 11.26 -7.90
CA LEU A 411 -3.19 10.81 -6.53
C LEU A 411 -1.76 10.26 -6.41
N ASN A 412 -0.80 10.97 -7.04
CA ASN A 412 0.62 10.64 -6.94
C ASN A 412 1.25 11.37 -5.78
N GLY A 413 1.90 10.61 -4.88
CA GLY A 413 2.68 11.16 -3.78
C GLY A 413 3.95 11.81 -4.30
N ILE A 414 4.18 13.07 -3.92
CA ILE A 414 5.30 13.89 -4.40
C ILE A 414 6.36 14.04 -3.32
N VAL A 415 5.93 14.40 -2.11
CA VAL A 415 6.81 14.64 -0.95
C VAL A 415 6.29 13.85 0.22
N SER A 416 7.17 13.13 0.90
CA SER A 416 6.87 12.44 2.16
C SER A 416 7.68 12.98 3.30
N LEU A 417 7.02 13.23 4.42
CA LEU A 417 7.60 13.58 5.70
C LEU A 417 7.31 12.44 6.68
N TYR A 418 8.27 12.12 7.54
CA TYR A 418 8.21 10.98 8.45
C TYR A 418 8.38 11.42 9.90
N ASP A 419 7.90 10.62 10.83
CA ASP A 419 8.11 10.85 12.27
C ASP A 419 9.60 11.01 12.64
N SER A 420 10.50 10.35 11.92
CA SER A 420 11.95 10.52 12.08
C SER A 420 12.48 11.91 11.71
N MET A 421 11.71 12.71 10.96
CA MET A 421 12.06 14.09 10.56
C MET A 421 11.47 15.14 11.51
N TYR A 422 10.64 14.74 12.47
CA TYR A 422 9.95 15.69 13.35
C TYR A 422 10.93 16.44 14.27
N GLY A 423 11.88 15.74 14.86
CA GLY A 423 12.97 16.32 15.65
C GLY A 423 12.49 17.37 16.66
N ASP A 424 13.11 18.55 16.59
CA ASP A 424 12.81 19.73 17.38
C ASP A 424 11.96 20.77 16.63
N SER A 425 11.29 20.36 15.54
CA SER A 425 10.54 21.24 14.63
C SER A 425 9.45 22.09 15.29
N ALA A 426 8.89 21.63 16.42
CA ALA A 426 7.89 22.36 17.18
C ALA A 426 8.50 23.24 18.30
N ALA A 427 9.81 23.17 18.57
CA ALA A 427 10.42 23.78 19.75
C ALA A 427 10.29 25.32 19.80
N GLU A 428 10.46 26.01 18.67
CA GLU A 428 10.34 27.46 18.61
C GLU A 428 8.90 27.95 18.86
N TYR A 429 7.91 27.09 18.57
CA TYR A 429 6.48 27.40 18.74
C TYR A 429 5.96 27.06 20.14
N LEU A 430 6.63 26.17 20.86
CA LEU A 430 6.20 25.58 22.12
C LEU A 430 7.30 25.65 23.20
N PRO A 431 7.78 26.85 23.60
CA PRO A 431 8.89 26.97 24.54
C PRO A 431 8.58 26.46 25.96
N ASP A 432 7.30 26.40 26.35
CA ASP A 432 6.87 26.04 27.70
C ASP A 432 6.23 24.63 27.79
N VAL A 433 6.26 23.86 26.70
CA VAL A 433 5.63 22.52 26.58
C VAL A 433 6.67 21.52 26.09
N ASP A 434 6.49 20.23 26.38
CA ASP A 434 7.30 19.17 25.77
C ASP A 434 7.05 19.12 24.24
N SER A 435 7.84 19.89 23.50
CA SER A 435 7.72 20.04 22.06
C SER A 435 7.99 18.74 21.29
N SER A 436 8.65 17.75 21.88
CA SER A 436 8.90 16.45 21.25
C SER A 436 7.62 15.64 20.96
N LYS A 437 6.52 16.02 21.61
CA LYS A 437 5.19 15.44 21.39
C LYS A 437 4.43 16.04 20.20
N TYR A 438 5.02 17.04 19.55
CA TYR A 438 4.42 17.76 18.44
C TYR A 438 5.40 17.91 17.29
N TYR A 439 4.89 18.30 16.13
CA TYR A 439 5.71 18.62 14.97
C TYR A 439 5.17 19.82 14.21
N VAL A 440 6.07 20.53 13.52
CA VAL A 440 5.78 21.60 12.56
C VAL A 440 6.73 21.47 11.39
N LEU A 441 6.22 21.07 10.24
CA LEU A 441 7.03 20.87 9.05
C LEU A 441 6.47 21.68 7.89
N LYS A 442 7.34 22.06 6.97
CA LYS A 442 7.02 22.88 5.81
C LYS A 442 7.23 22.11 4.51
N MET A 443 6.42 22.42 3.51
CA MET A 443 6.64 21.95 2.14
C MET A 443 6.56 23.18 1.23
N ALA A 444 7.64 23.47 0.50
CA ALA A 444 7.81 24.70 -0.31
C ALA A 444 8.66 24.42 -1.55
N ARG A 445 8.73 25.35 -2.49
CA ARG A 445 9.61 25.27 -3.66
C ARG A 445 11.08 25.41 -3.31
N THR A 446 11.37 26.17 -2.28
CA THR A 446 12.73 26.37 -1.74
C THR A 446 12.73 26.11 -0.24
N ALA A 447 13.85 25.64 0.30
CA ALA A 447 13.97 25.43 1.73
C ALA A 447 13.85 26.77 2.48
N LEU A 448 12.86 26.87 3.37
CA LEU A 448 12.64 28.02 4.24
C LEU A 448 13.49 27.90 5.53
N ASP A 449 13.69 26.67 5.97
CA ASP A 449 14.50 26.28 7.13
C ASP A 449 14.90 24.79 7.06
N SER A 450 15.50 24.28 8.14
CA SER A 450 15.91 22.87 8.24
C SER A 450 14.76 21.86 8.28
N HIS A 451 13.52 22.33 8.54
CA HIS A 451 12.31 21.52 8.62
C HIS A 451 11.42 21.68 7.38
N THR A 452 12.02 22.08 6.27
CA THR A 452 11.33 22.25 4.98
C THR A 452 11.67 21.12 4.02
N ALA A 453 10.65 20.44 3.50
CA ALA A 453 10.80 19.55 2.35
C ALA A 453 10.53 20.34 1.05
N VAL A 454 11.39 20.13 0.06
CA VAL A 454 11.29 20.81 -1.23
C VAL A 454 10.31 20.08 -2.15
N ILE A 455 9.35 20.81 -2.68
CA ILE A 455 8.39 20.30 -3.68
C ILE A 455 9.03 20.41 -5.06
N PRO A 456 9.36 19.30 -5.74
CA PRO A 456 9.91 19.35 -7.08
C PRO A 456 8.86 19.80 -8.10
N TYR A 457 9.29 20.45 -9.16
CA TYR A 457 8.42 20.71 -10.31
C TYR A 457 8.17 19.42 -11.09
N SER A 458 7.03 19.34 -11.79
CA SER A 458 6.77 18.28 -12.76
C SER A 458 7.50 18.51 -14.08
N THR A 459 7.65 19.77 -14.47
CA THR A 459 8.39 20.16 -15.66
C THR A 459 9.88 19.87 -15.46
N ASP A 460 10.48 19.20 -16.44
CA ASP A 460 11.90 18.83 -16.44
C ASP A 460 12.38 17.97 -15.23
N ASN A 461 11.45 17.28 -14.55
CA ASN A 461 11.81 16.38 -13.49
C ASN A 461 12.59 15.15 -14.04
N PRO A 462 13.82 14.89 -13.57
CA PRO A 462 14.66 13.81 -14.11
C PRO A 462 14.05 12.42 -13.91
N ASN A 463 13.17 12.25 -12.91
CA ASN A 463 12.49 10.99 -12.63
C ASN A 463 11.14 10.85 -13.37
N GLY A 464 10.69 11.91 -14.08
CA GLY A 464 9.41 11.96 -14.78
C GLY A 464 8.42 12.94 -14.15
N ARG A 465 7.48 13.42 -14.96
CA ARG A 465 6.57 14.53 -14.59
C ARG A 465 5.70 14.28 -13.36
N PHE A 466 5.39 13.03 -13.02
CA PHE A 466 4.52 12.73 -11.90
C PHE A 466 5.27 12.62 -10.56
N TYR A 467 6.59 12.80 -10.58
CA TYR A 467 7.40 12.96 -9.36
C TYR A 467 7.45 14.41 -8.86
N GLY A 468 6.68 15.30 -9.46
CA GLY A 468 6.58 16.70 -9.08
C GLY A 468 5.19 17.28 -9.32
N ALA A 469 5.02 18.55 -8.97
CA ALA A 469 3.83 19.33 -9.26
C ALA A 469 4.23 20.75 -9.66
N ASP A 470 3.56 21.32 -10.66
CA ASP A 470 3.76 22.73 -11.08
C ASP A 470 2.82 23.65 -10.27
N ASN A 471 3.07 24.96 -10.32
CA ASN A 471 2.22 25.95 -9.70
C ASN A 471 0.80 25.86 -10.27
N GLY A 472 -0.21 26.03 -9.43
CA GLY A 472 -1.61 25.86 -9.78
C GLY A 472 -2.11 24.42 -9.86
N THR A 473 -1.24 23.42 -9.67
CA THR A 473 -1.68 22.02 -9.52
C THR A 473 -2.54 21.87 -8.27
N GLN A 474 -3.68 21.19 -8.38
CA GLN A 474 -4.46 20.80 -7.21
C GLN A 474 -3.67 19.80 -6.38
N LEU A 475 -3.49 20.12 -5.11
CA LEU A 475 -2.73 19.36 -4.12
C LEU A 475 -3.62 18.98 -2.95
N LEU A 476 -3.26 17.95 -2.22
CA LEU A 476 -3.80 17.60 -0.91
C LEU A 476 -2.72 17.02 -0.02
N ILE A 477 -2.92 17.06 1.29
CA ILE A 477 -2.09 16.38 2.27
C ILE A 477 -2.83 15.15 2.78
N ALA A 478 -2.15 14.01 2.82
CA ALA A 478 -2.62 12.84 3.54
C ALA A 478 -1.69 12.51 4.71
N TYR A 479 -2.29 12.22 5.85
CA TYR A 479 -1.63 11.84 7.09
C TYR A 479 -1.90 10.37 7.38
N ARG A 480 -0.88 9.66 7.88
CA ARG A 480 -0.98 8.26 8.22
C ARG A 480 -0.30 7.98 9.55
N ALA A 481 -1.02 7.30 10.44
CA ALA A 481 -0.50 6.73 11.66
C ALA A 481 -0.61 5.20 11.58
N TYR A 482 0.52 4.51 11.64
CA TYR A 482 0.60 3.06 11.45
C TYR A 482 0.73 2.33 12.77
N VAL A 483 0.01 1.24 12.88
CA VAL A 483 0.08 0.22 13.93
C VAL A 483 0.15 0.81 15.34
N GLU A 484 -0.99 0.84 16.00
CA GLU A 484 -1.04 1.12 17.45
C GLU A 484 -0.43 -0.07 18.19
N PRO A 485 0.59 0.15 19.06
CA PRO A 485 1.35 -0.97 19.66
C PRO A 485 0.51 -1.97 20.43
N GLU A 486 -0.57 -1.52 21.10
CA GLU A 486 -1.40 -2.38 21.93
C GLU A 486 -2.41 -3.20 21.12
N THR A 487 -2.92 -2.69 20.00
CA THR A 487 -3.93 -3.38 19.21
C THR A 487 -3.34 -4.16 18.03
N GLY A 488 -2.15 -3.78 17.57
CA GLY A 488 -1.51 -4.37 16.40
C GLY A 488 -2.12 -3.95 15.05
N VAL A 489 -3.13 -3.06 15.07
CA VAL A 489 -3.76 -2.45 13.89
C VAL A 489 -3.61 -0.92 13.96
N GLY A 490 -4.01 -0.20 12.93
CA GLY A 490 -3.96 1.27 12.93
C GLY A 490 -4.81 1.87 14.06
N PRO A 491 -4.41 3.01 14.63
CA PRO A 491 -5.12 3.63 15.73
C PRO A 491 -6.56 4.01 15.35
N SER A 492 -7.41 4.15 16.36
CA SER A 492 -8.78 4.59 16.15
C SER A 492 -8.82 6.06 15.71
N TYR A 493 -9.59 6.34 14.67
CA TYR A 493 -9.86 7.71 14.22
C TYR A 493 -10.46 8.62 15.31
N TYR A 494 -11.12 8.02 16.31
CA TYR A 494 -11.73 8.75 17.42
C TYR A 494 -10.79 8.98 18.61
N GLU A 495 -9.61 8.37 18.60
CA GLU A 495 -8.66 8.44 19.70
C GLU A 495 -7.43 9.31 19.39
N ILE A 496 -7.15 9.58 18.11
CA ILE A 496 -6.03 10.44 17.70
C ILE A 496 -6.47 11.88 17.53
N VAL A 497 -5.56 12.80 17.82
CA VAL A 497 -5.73 14.22 17.53
C VAL A 497 -5.39 14.46 16.06
N TYR A 498 -6.34 14.98 15.30
CA TYR A 498 -6.16 15.16 13.86
C TYR A 498 -5.14 16.26 13.55
N ASP A 499 -4.27 15.93 12.59
CA ASP A 499 -3.29 16.84 12.03
C ASP A 499 -3.95 18.02 11.32
N ARG A 500 -3.22 19.11 11.21
CA ARG A 500 -3.66 20.37 10.64
C ARG A 500 -2.68 20.88 9.59
N ALA A 501 -3.15 21.70 8.68
CA ALA A 501 -2.31 22.40 7.73
C ALA A 501 -2.71 23.86 7.58
N ILE A 502 -1.75 24.70 7.23
CA ILE A 502 -1.97 26.09 6.81
C ILE A 502 -1.22 26.29 5.48
N VAL A 503 -1.94 26.72 4.47
CA VAL A 503 -1.36 27.16 3.19
C VAL A 503 -1.17 28.66 3.24
N PHE A 504 0.01 29.14 2.88
CA PHE A 504 0.39 30.52 2.82
C PHE A 504 0.60 30.96 1.36
N HIS A 505 -0.11 31.99 0.92
CA HIS A 505 -0.04 32.58 -0.41
C HIS A 505 0.59 33.97 -0.34
N LYS A 506 1.66 34.20 -1.12
CA LYS A 506 2.34 35.49 -1.16
C LYS A 506 1.39 36.59 -1.65
N LYS A 507 1.33 37.71 -0.89
CA LYS A 507 0.51 38.91 -1.22
C LYS A 507 1.06 39.67 -2.40
#